data_bb4372890892cd53e5ab1b1a1fa663fe
#
_entry.id   bb4372890892cd53e5ab1b1a1fa663fe
#
_cell.length_a   1.000
_cell.length_b   1.000
_cell.length_c   1.000
_cell.angle_alpha   90.00
_cell.angle_beta   90.00
_cell.angle_gamma   90.00
#
_symmetry.space_group_name_H-M   'P 1'
#
loop_
_entity.id
_entity.type
_entity.pdbx_description
1 polymer ?
#
loop_
_entity_poly.entity_id
_entity_poly.type
_entity_poly.pdbx_seq_one_letter_code
_entity_poly.pdbx_strand_id
1 'polypeptide(L)'
;PLALEPGTHTGVGDKMGLSFGQMTSGGSAIDDGTLIYDIKTGAYTTGEGGTHSSDLVFEVLNANAIAEKFRISGTGAAYIADSANAKMTVGLTINQGAADYEIFALKSSDIAHGISNQIETDSYCAIQKTSATAGGVRIVGATETKEGIRIQPMVTTADTTKSTSGESTCVVFGTIADGAGDIDVMAGDANVFGVLGTGAQTKFIVDSDGDIHADGSLSAYDEYDDAMLARAMQIQLSEQPKNEKVYGRIIQTEFDNFVKYNKQTLIDAGLLGKPTEESEKEGHRGLVNVTGMQRLHNGAIVQQRAMFE
;
A
#
# COMPACT_ATOMS: atom_id res chain seq x y z
N PRO A 1 33.26 25.05 -28.72
CA PRO A 1 31.94 24.45 -28.73
C PRO A 1 31.65 23.92 -30.13
N LEU A 2 31.18 22.68 -30.25
CA LEU A 2 30.66 22.15 -31.51
C LEU A 2 29.32 22.84 -31.76
N ALA A 3 29.23 23.67 -32.80
CA ALA A 3 27.94 24.19 -33.25
C ALA A 3 27.50 23.35 -34.44
N LEU A 4 26.31 22.75 -34.34
CA LEU A 4 25.65 22.14 -35.47
C LEU A 4 24.76 23.20 -36.11
N GLU A 5 25.16 23.66 -37.29
CA GLU A 5 24.33 24.61 -38.02
C GLU A 5 23.25 23.86 -38.81
N PRO A 6 22.00 24.31 -38.75
CA PRO A 6 20.96 23.69 -39.55
C PRO A 6 21.22 23.95 -41.03
N GLY A 7 21.11 22.90 -41.84
CA GLY A 7 20.79 23.07 -43.23
C GLY A 7 19.42 23.73 -43.41
N THR A 8 18.89 23.79 -44.64
CA THR A 8 17.53 24.31 -44.89
C THR A 8 16.44 23.33 -44.42
N HIS A 9 16.33 23.16 -43.06
CA HIS A 9 15.32 22.32 -42.47
C HIS A 9 14.08 23.17 -42.15
N THR A 10 13.06 23.05 -42.95
CA THR A 10 11.83 23.86 -42.86
C THR A 10 10.59 23.06 -42.48
N GLY A 11 10.67 21.72 -42.49
CA GLY A 11 9.55 20.81 -42.25
C GLY A 11 9.40 20.36 -40.80
N VAL A 12 8.16 20.06 -40.38
CA VAL A 12 7.91 19.27 -39.18
C VAL A 12 8.50 17.87 -39.36
N GLY A 13 9.20 17.35 -38.33
CA GLY A 13 9.92 16.08 -38.43
C GLY A 13 11.39 16.19 -38.86
N ASP A 14 11.84 17.38 -39.24
CA ASP A 14 13.27 17.58 -39.51
C ASP A 14 14.12 17.38 -38.25
N LYS A 15 15.24 16.69 -38.42
CA LYS A 15 16.16 16.30 -37.34
C LYS A 15 17.48 17.08 -37.47
N MET A 16 18.00 17.50 -36.34
CA MET A 16 19.33 18.09 -36.23
C MET A 16 20.05 17.49 -35.03
N GLY A 17 21.21 16.89 -35.22
CA GLY A 17 21.88 16.22 -34.11
C GLY A 17 23.24 15.60 -34.45
N LEU A 18 23.65 14.68 -33.61
CA LEU A 18 24.89 13.91 -33.69
C LEU A 18 24.61 12.47 -34.09
N SER A 19 25.39 11.98 -35.05
CA SER A 19 25.42 10.55 -35.39
C SER A 19 26.78 9.97 -34.94
N PHE A 20 26.73 8.83 -34.27
CA PHE A 20 27.89 8.05 -33.86
C PHE A 20 27.99 6.81 -34.73
N GLY A 21 28.74 6.94 -35.83
CA GLY A 21 29.03 5.82 -36.71
C GLY A 21 29.90 4.76 -36.01
N GLN A 22 29.78 3.51 -36.40
CA GLN A 22 30.60 2.40 -35.95
C GLN A 22 31.21 1.70 -37.14
N MET A 23 32.26 0.93 -36.91
CA MET A 23 32.88 0.11 -37.96
C MET A 23 32.53 -1.36 -37.74
N THR A 24 32.24 -2.05 -38.82
CA THR A 24 32.14 -3.51 -38.81
C THR A 24 33.50 -4.14 -38.54
N SER A 25 33.55 -5.38 -38.10
CA SER A 25 34.81 -6.14 -37.96
C SER A 25 35.59 -6.26 -39.26
N GLY A 26 34.95 -6.08 -40.42
CA GLY A 26 35.54 -6.02 -41.76
C GLY A 26 36.04 -4.64 -42.18
N GLY A 27 35.97 -3.62 -41.34
CA GLY A 27 36.44 -2.27 -41.62
C GLY A 27 35.47 -1.39 -42.44
N SER A 28 34.24 -1.85 -42.68
CA SER A 28 33.23 -1.01 -43.33
C SER A 28 32.53 -0.11 -42.30
N ALA A 29 32.33 1.16 -42.65
CA ALA A 29 31.60 2.09 -41.81
C ALA A 29 30.14 1.70 -41.72
N ILE A 30 29.56 1.82 -40.51
CA ILE A 30 28.12 1.85 -40.27
C ILE A 30 27.78 3.33 -40.10
N ASP A 31 27.17 3.94 -41.08
CA ASP A 31 26.94 5.37 -41.10
C ASP A 31 25.93 5.85 -40.03
N ASP A 32 25.00 4.95 -39.66
CA ASP A 32 23.98 5.24 -38.65
C ASP A 32 24.10 4.27 -37.47
N GLY A 33 24.79 4.69 -36.42
CA GLY A 33 24.90 3.95 -35.16
C GLY A 33 23.89 4.43 -34.10
N THR A 34 24.35 5.26 -33.18
CA THR A 34 23.50 5.93 -32.19
C THR A 34 23.29 7.37 -32.61
N LEU A 35 22.06 7.87 -32.51
CA LEU A 35 21.71 9.26 -32.83
C LEU A 35 21.23 9.98 -31.58
N ILE A 36 21.66 11.24 -31.44
CA ILE A 36 21.15 12.21 -30.46
C ILE A 36 20.76 13.45 -31.26
N TYR A 37 19.49 13.76 -31.30
CA TYR A 37 19.01 14.83 -32.15
C TYR A 37 17.81 15.58 -31.56
N ASP A 38 17.69 16.84 -32.00
CA ASP A 38 16.50 17.65 -31.88
C ASP A 38 15.56 17.33 -33.06
N ILE A 39 14.31 17.04 -32.80
CA ILE A 39 13.29 16.85 -33.82
C ILE A 39 12.24 17.95 -33.72
N LYS A 40 12.06 18.65 -34.82
CA LYS A 40 11.05 19.71 -34.94
C LYS A 40 9.64 19.14 -34.87
N THR A 41 8.86 19.53 -33.86
CA THR A 41 7.48 19.02 -33.64
C THR A 41 6.40 20.04 -34.01
N GLY A 42 6.77 21.33 -34.19
CA GLY A 42 5.87 22.39 -34.59
C GLY A 42 6.38 23.19 -35.79
N ALA A 43 5.50 23.90 -36.48
CA ALA A 43 5.90 24.80 -37.54
C ALA A 43 6.64 26.01 -36.95
N TYR A 44 7.89 26.25 -37.38
CA TYR A 44 8.62 27.44 -37.00
C TYR A 44 8.18 28.58 -37.93
N THR A 45 7.47 29.55 -37.42
CA THR A 45 7.12 30.77 -38.17
C THR A 45 8.14 31.88 -37.87
N THR A 46 8.49 32.66 -38.90
CA THR A 46 9.37 33.81 -38.74
C THR A 46 8.64 34.92 -38.01
N GLY A 47 9.17 35.37 -36.85
CA GLY A 47 8.64 36.50 -36.05
C GLY A 47 8.58 36.19 -34.56
N GLU A 48 8.40 37.18 -33.74
CA GLU A 48 8.40 37.13 -32.26
C GLU A 48 7.11 36.50 -31.67
N GLY A 49 6.39 35.68 -32.38
CA GLY A 49 5.18 34.97 -31.93
C GLY A 49 5.11 33.55 -32.45
N GLY A 50 6.20 33.02 -32.98
CA GLY A 50 6.26 31.70 -33.57
C GLY A 50 6.14 30.58 -32.51
N THR A 51 5.33 29.60 -32.78
CA THR A 51 5.21 28.38 -31.99
C THR A 51 6.37 27.43 -32.31
N HIS A 52 7.56 27.73 -31.78
CA HIS A 52 8.73 26.88 -31.92
C HIS A 52 8.62 25.74 -30.88
N SER A 53 8.59 24.51 -31.32
CA SER A 53 8.63 23.34 -30.44
C SER A 53 9.46 22.23 -31.04
N SER A 54 10.25 21.59 -30.19
CA SER A 54 11.07 20.44 -30.54
C SER A 54 11.18 19.45 -29.38
N ASP A 55 11.55 18.24 -29.73
CA ASP A 55 11.85 17.18 -28.75
C ASP A 55 13.30 16.74 -28.89
N LEU A 56 13.95 16.43 -27.76
CA LEU A 56 15.26 15.79 -27.75
C LEU A 56 15.10 14.27 -27.78
N VAL A 57 15.73 13.61 -28.74
CA VAL A 57 15.55 12.19 -29.02
C VAL A 57 16.88 11.45 -29.04
N PHE A 58 16.87 10.25 -28.47
CA PHE A 58 17.97 9.29 -28.50
C PHE A 58 17.51 8.02 -29.25
N GLU A 59 18.16 7.73 -30.35
CA GLU A 59 18.00 6.47 -31.09
C GLU A 59 19.23 5.58 -30.89
N VAL A 60 19.01 4.28 -30.77
CA VAL A 60 20.09 3.30 -30.57
C VAL A 60 19.97 2.19 -31.60
N LEU A 61 21.10 1.83 -32.20
CA LEU A 61 21.19 0.69 -33.11
C LEU A 61 21.14 -0.62 -32.32
N ASN A 62 20.22 -1.49 -32.69
CA ASN A 62 20.12 -2.86 -32.17
C ASN A 62 19.78 -3.81 -33.33
N ALA A 63 20.57 -4.87 -33.52
CA ALA A 63 20.36 -5.87 -34.56
C ALA A 63 20.11 -5.27 -35.96
N ASN A 64 20.90 -4.30 -36.40
CA ASN A 64 20.81 -3.53 -37.62
C ASN A 64 19.55 -2.67 -37.79
N ALA A 65 18.81 -2.42 -36.74
CA ALA A 65 17.68 -1.50 -36.73
C ALA A 65 17.94 -0.35 -35.72
N ILE A 66 17.86 0.89 -36.21
CA ILE A 66 17.85 2.08 -35.38
C ILE A 66 16.41 2.32 -34.88
N ALA A 67 16.27 2.54 -33.59
CA ALA A 67 14.98 2.86 -32.98
C ALA A 67 15.14 3.85 -31.83
N GLU A 68 14.17 4.71 -31.66
CA GLU A 68 14.05 5.60 -30.52
C GLU A 68 13.98 4.79 -29.21
N LYS A 69 14.78 5.18 -28.23
CA LYS A 69 14.84 4.56 -26.89
C LYS A 69 14.51 5.52 -25.78
N PHE A 70 14.77 6.82 -26.00
CA PHE A 70 14.48 7.85 -25.02
C PHE A 70 14.12 9.16 -25.72
N ARG A 71 13.14 9.88 -25.17
CA ARG A 71 12.71 11.19 -25.64
C ARG A 71 12.45 12.12 -24.47
N ILE A 72 12.78 13.37 -24.60
CA ILE A 72 12.27 14.48 -23.79
C ILE A 72 11.47 15.38 -24.73
N SER A 73 10.17 15.51 -24.48
CA SER A 73 9.31 16.39 -25.27
C SER A 73 9.51 17.85 -24.92
N GLY A 74 9.19 18.74 -25.84
CA GLY A 74 9.20 20.19 -25.60
C GLY A 74 8.27 20.64 -24.47
N THR A 75 7.30 19.79 -24.05
CA THR A 75 6.42 20.03 -22.89
C THR A 75 7.01 19.58 -21.57
N GLY A 76 8.17 18.90 -21.56
CA GLY A 76 8.84 18.42 -20.37
C GLY A 76 8.47 16.97 -19.97
N ALA A 77 7.72 16.25 -20.79
CA ALA A 77 7.47 14.83 -20.57
C ALA A 77 8.67 13.99 -21.07
N ALA A 78 9.05 12.95 -20.31
CA ALA A 78 10.09 12.00 -20.66
C ALA A 78 9.51 10.63 -20.98
N TYR A 79 10.05 9.97 -22.02
CA TYR A 79 9.60 8.68 -22.49
C TYR A 79 10.77 7.71 -22.65
N ILE A 80 10.65 6.50 -22.12
CA ILE A 80 11.57 5.39 -22.34
C ILE A 80 10.83 4.33 -23.18
N ALA A 81 11.34 4.06 -24.36
CA ALA A 81 10.76 3.12 -25.35
C ALA A 81 9.30 3.45 -25.70
N ASP A 82 8.95 4.73 -25.65
CA ASP A 82 7.68 5.30 -26.09
C ASP A 82 7.92 6.70 -26.64
N SER A 83 6.92 7.29 -27.31
CA SER A 83 7.00 8.64 -27.86
C SER A 83 5.86 9.56 -27.43
N ALA A 84 4.82 9.02 -26.80
CA ALA A 84 3.65 9.79 -26.37
C ALA A 84 2.88 9.10 -25.24
N ASN A 85 2.20 9.90 -24.42
CA ASN A 85 1.19 9.43 -23.47
C ASN A 85 0.08 10.49 -23.37
N ALA A 86 -1.08 10.19 -23.96
CA ALA A 86 -2.19 11.13 -24.07
C ALA A 86 -2.81 11.55 -22.71
N LYS A 87 -2.51 10.82 -21.63
CA LYS A 87 -3.01 11.13 -20.29
C LYS A 87 -1.97 11.83 -19.40
N MET A 88 -0.76 12.09 -19.93
CA MET A 88 0.33 12.72 -19.19
C MET A 88 0.72 14.04 -19.85
N THR A 89 0.74 15.11 -19.05
CA THR A 89 1.20 16.43 -19.49
C THR A 89 2.72 16.60 -19.24
N VAL A 90 3.16 16.28 -18.02
CA VAL A 90 4.57 16.28 -17.59
C VAL A 90 4.79 15.05 -16.72
N GLY A 91 5.92 14.36 -16.88
CA GLY A 91 6.23 13.16 -16.11
C GLY A 91 7.11 12.18 -16.89
N LEU A 92 7.13 10.93 -16.44
CA LEU A 92 7.91 9.85 -17.03
C LEU A 92 6.98 8.70 -17.45
N THR A 93 7.03 8.30 -18.71
CA THR A 93 6.44 7.07 -19.21
C THR A 93 7.55 6.07 -19.52
N ILE A 94 7.44 4.85 -19.02
CA ILE A 94 8.31 3.73 -19.36
C ILE A 94 7.45 2.65 -20.02
N ASN A 95 7.75 2.30 -21.26
CA ASN A 95 7.04 1.27 -22.00
C ASN A 95 7.96 0.05 -22.17
N GLN A 96 7.68 -1.03 -21.43
CA GLN A 96 8.47 -2.27 -21.52
C GLN A 96 8.05 -3.18 -22.68
N GLY A 97 7.10 -2.74 -23.52
CA GLY A 97 6.54 -3.55 -24.60
C GLY A 97 5.90 -4.84 -24.07
N ALA A 98 6.25 -5.97 -24.67
CA ALA A 98 5.76 -7.28 -24.28
C ALA A 98 6.58 -7.96 -23.15
N ALA A 99 7.59 -7.29 -22.60
CA ALA A 99 8.37 -7.84 -21.49
C ALA A 99 7.53 -7.90 -20.19
N ASP A 100 7.78 -8.91 -19.37
CA ASP A 100 6.94 -9.23 -18.21
C ASP A 100 7.63 -9.02 -16.84
N TYR A 101 8.94 -8.81 -16.85
CA TYR A 101 9.74 -8.65 -15.65
C TYR A 101 9.71 -7.21 -15.11
N GLU A 102 10.68 -6.85 -14.32
CA GLU A 102 10.80 -5.54 -13.69
C GLU A 102 10.85 -4.40 -14.72
N ILE A 103 9.99 -3.42 -14.55
CA ILE A 103 10.01 -2.17 -15.32
C ILE A 103 10.81 -1.08 -14.59
N PHE A 104 10.91 -1.20 -13.25
CA PHE A 104 11.69 -0.32 -12.41
C PHE A 104 12.29 -1.11 -11.25
N ALA A 105 13.59 -0.96 -11.01
CA ALA A 105 14.30 -1.63 -9.93
C ALA A 105 15.19 -0.65 -9.18
N LEU A 106 15.28 -0.81 -7.85
CA LEU A 106 16.23 -0.13 -6.98
C LEU A 106 17.21 -1.14 -6.41
N LYS A 107 18.49 -0.88 -6.57
CA LYS A 107 19.59 -1.77 -6.23
C LYS A 107 20.55 -1.11 -5.26
N SER A 108 21.20 -1.92 -4.41
CA SER A 108 22.28 -1.48 -3.56
C SER A 108 23.30 -2.62 -3.39
N SER A 109 24.58 -2.29 -3.51
CA SER A 109 25.67 -3.28 -3.41
C SER A 109 25.89 -3.86 -2.00
N ASP A 110 25.26 -3.30 -0.99
CA ASP A 110 25.28 -3.79 0.39
C ASP A 110 24.10 -4.70 0.75
N ILE A 111 23.24 -5.02 -0.25
CA ILE A 111 22.12 -5.94 -0.14
C ILE A 111 22.48 -7.27 -0.80
N ALA A 112 22.20 -8.38 -0.14
CA ALA A 112 22.50 -9.71 -0.63
C ALA A 112 21.44 -10.75 -0.20
N HIS A 113 20.15 -10.42 -0.37
CA HIS A 113 19.05 -11.32 0.00
C HIS A 113 19.07 -12.62 -0.85
N GLY A 114 18.58 -13.72 -0.28
CA GLY A 114 18.55 -15.03 -0.94
C GLY A 114 17.39 -15.28 -1.89
N ILE A 115 16.60 -14.27 -2.27
CA ILE A 115 15.34 -14.42 -3.04
C ILE A 115 15.59 -14.26 -4.56
N SER A 116 16.73 -14.76 -5.04
CA SER A 116 17.25 -14.50 -6.39
C SER A 116 16.42 -15.06 -7.56
N ASN A 117 15.45 -15.94 -7.29
CA ASN A 117 14.52 -16.43 -8.31
C ASN A 117 13.35 -15.47 -8.60
N GLN A 118 13.14 -14.44 -7.77
CA GLN A 118 12.05 -13.48 -7.90
C GLN A 118 12.55 -12.10 -8.30
N ILE A 119 13.74 -11.73 -7.87
CA ILE A 119 14.36 -10.42 -8.04
C ILE A 119 15.89 -10.61 -7.94
N GLU A 120 16.70 -9.78 -8.57
CA GLU A 120 18.15 -9.88 -8.44
C GLU A 120 18.63 -9.66 -7.00
N THR A 121 19.71 -10.34 -6.61
CA THR A 121 20.15 -10.45 -5.21
C THR A 121 20.48 -9.12 -4.53
N ASP A 122 20.85 -8.10 -5.31
CA ASP A 122 21.16 -6.73 -4.85
C ASP A 122 19.99 -5.76 -5.03
N SER A 123 18.84 -6.21 -5.53
CA SER A 123 17.63 -5.41 -5.72
C SER A 123 16.77 -5.44 -4.46
N TYR A 124 16.51 -4.28 -3.85
CA TYR A 124 15.65 -4.19 -2.66
C TYR A 124 14.22 -3.75 -2.98
N CYS A 125 13.97 -3.25 -4.19
CA CYS A 125 12.63 -2.87 -4.64
C CYS A 125 12.50 -3.10 -6.15
N ALA A 126 11.34 -3.62 -6.57
CA ALA A 126 10.97 -3.68 -7.98
C ALA A 126 9.49 -3.35 -8.19
N ILE A 127 9.18 -2.81 -9.38
CA ILE A 127 7.81 -2.65 -9.89
C ILE A 127 7.69 -3.49 -11.15
N GLN A 128 6.63 -4.29 -11.23
CA GLN A 128 6.40 -5.21 -12.36
C GLN A 128 4.90 -5.43 -12.59
N LYS A 129 4.53 -6.06 -13.69
CA LYS A 129 3.15 -6.49 -13.94
C LYS A 129 2.77 -7.65 -13.01
N THR A 130 1.53 -7.67 -12.54
CA THR A 130 0.97 -8.81 -11.79
C THR A 130 0.69 -9.99 -12.73
N SER A 131 0.21 -9.71 -13.95
CA SER A 131 -0.08 -10.70 -14.99
C SER A 131 0.54 -10.27 -16.30
N ALA A 132 1.14 -11.21 -17.01
CA ALA A 132 1.82 -10.99 -18.29
C ALA A 132 0.96 -10.29 -19.33
N THR A 133 -0.32 -10.65 -19.42
CA THR A 133 -1.26 -10.15 -20.45
C THR A 133 -2.39 -9.29 -19.88
N ALA A 134 -2.77 -9.46 -18.62
CA ALA A 134 -3.89 -8.73 -18.01
C ALA A 134 -3.45 -7.45 -17.26
N GLY A 135 -2.14 -7.26 -17.04
CA GLY A 135 -1.61 -6.08 -16.36
C GLY A 135 -1.68 -6.18 -14.82
N GLY A 136 -2.07 -5.09 -14.17
CA GLY A 136 -1.97 -4.91 -12.73
C GLY A 136 -0.54 -4.50 -12.29
N VAL A 137 -0.41 -3.91 -11.11
CA VAL A 137 0.87 -3.48 -10.54
C VAL A 137 1.24 -4.37 -9.37
N ARG A 138 2.45 -4.90 -9.37
CA ARG A 138 3.09 -5.60 -8.26
C ARG A 138 4.29 -4.78 -7.78
N ILE A 139 4.28 -4.38 -6.53
CA ILE A 139 5.43 -3.75 -5.87
C ILE A 139 6.08 -4.82 -5.00
N VAL A 140 7.35 -5.08 -5.24
CA VAL A 140 8.15 -6.08 -4.53
C VAL A 140 9.15 -5.36 -3.65
N GLY A 141 9.16 -5.70 -2.37
CA GLY A 141 10.24 -5.34 -1.44
C GLY A 141 10.96 -6.59 -1.01
N ALA A 142 12.26 -6.65 -1.21
CA ALA A 142 13.10 -7.77 -0.81
C ALA A 142 14.09 -7.35 0.28
N THR A 143 14.27 -8.18 1.29
CA THR A 143 15.14 -7.89 2.45
C THR A 143 15.74 -9.16 3.01
N GLU A 144 16.87 -9.04 3.66
CA GLU A 144 17.50 -10.11 4.46
C GLU A 144 16.87 -10.25 5.87
N THR A 145 16.00 -9.29 6.25
CA THR A 145 15.40 -9.21 7.59
C THR A 145 13.90 -9.51 7.55
N LYS A 146 13.11 -8.91 8.44
CA LYS A 146 11.70 -9.25 8.64
C LYS A 146 10.72 -8.31 7.92
N GLU A 147 11.12 -7.08 7.59
CA GLU A 147 10.23 -6.06 7.03
C GLU A 147 10.60 -5.78 5.58
N GLY A 148 9.81 -6.29 4.63
CA GLY A 148 10.05 -6.11 3.20
C GLY A 148 9.50 -4.79 2.63
N ILE A 149 8.32 -4.35 3.07
CA ILE A 149 7.69 -3.11 2.61
C ILE A 149 7.08 -2.39 3.82
N ARG A 150 7.37 -1.09 3.91
CA ARG A 150 6.70 -0.17 4.84
C ARG A 150 5.97 0.90 4.06
N ILE A 151 4.65 1.00 4.25
CA ILE A 151 3.84 2.11 3.75
C ILE A 151 3.60 3.06 4.93
N GLN A 152 4.17 4.26 4.88
CA GLN A 152 4.10 5.24 5.95
C GLN A 152 3.50 6.56 5.45
N PRO A 153 2.17 6.68 5.41
CA PRO A 153 1.53 7.95 5.08
C PRO A 153 1.73 8.96 6.21
N MET A 154 1.96 10.22 5.85
CA MET A 154 2.13 11.32 6.79
C MET A 154 1.13 12.42 6.47
N VAL A 155 0.37 12.86 7.47
CA VAL A 155 -0.62 13.92 7.37
C VAL A 155 -0.36 15.01 8.40
N THR A 156 -0.73 16.23 8.12
CA THR A 156 -0.62 17.35 9.09
C THR A 156 -1.79 17.38 10.07
N THR A 157 -2.94 16.81 9.70
CA THR A 157 -4.14 16.79 10.53
C THR A 157 -4.78 15.40 10.47
N ALA A 158 -5.06 14.82 11.63
CA ALA A 158 -5.77 13.55 11.72
C ALA A 158 -7.28 13.77 11.66
N ASP A 159 -8.00 12.94 10.90
CA ASP A 159 -9.44 12.84 10.99
C ASP A 159 -9.85 11.82 12.06
N THR A 160 -10.75 12.22 12.94
CA THR A 160 -11.32 11.37 13.99
C THR A 160 -12.78 11.00 13.74
N THR A 161 -13.35 11.41 12.61
CA THR A 161 -14.74 11.14 12.22
C THR A 161 -14.94 9.64 12.01
N LYS A 162 -16.01 9.10 12.63
CA LYS A 162 -16.40 7.67 12.52
C LYS A 162 -17.75 7.55 11.84
N SER A 163 -17.83 7.98 10.60
CA SER A 163 -19.01 7.92 9.75
C SER A 163 -18.58 7.72 8.29
N THR A 164 -19.56 7.67 7.38
CA THR A 164 -19.31 7.55 5.94
C THR A 164 -18.54 8.72 5.33
N SER A 165 -18.37 9.85 6.07
CA SER A 165 -17.56 11.00 5.69
C SER A 165 -16.16 11.01 6.34
N GLY A 166 -15.81 9.98 7.11
CA GLY A 166 -14.50 9.89 7.74
C GLY A 166 -13.40 9.58 6.71
N GLU A 167 -12.27 10.28 6.85
CA GLU A 167 -11.09 10.11 6.00
C GLU A 167 -10.01 9.30 6.72
N SER A 168 -9.23 8.54 5.96
CA SER A 168 -8.12 7.73 6.46
C SER A 168 -6.81 8.18 5.85
N THR A 169 -5.71 8.08 6.62
CA THR A 169 -4.37 8.41 6.12
C THR A 169 -3.87 7.44 5.05
N CYS A 170 -4.38 6.22 5.03
CA CYS A 170 -4.13 5.23 3.99
C CYS A 170 -5.47 4.67 3.53
N VAL A 171 -5.74 4.74 2.24
CA VAL A 171 -7.02 4.31 1.64
C VAL A 171 -6.75 3.25 0.59
N VAL A 172 -7.51 2.15 0.65
CA VAL A 172 -7.68 1.22 -0.46
C VAL A 172 -9.04 1.49 -1.07
N PHE A 173 -9.07 1.91 -2.33
CA PHE A 173 -10.30 2.26 -3.04
C PHE A 173 -10.52 1.29 -4.20
N GLY A 174 -11.51 0.40 -4.06
CA GLY A 174 -11.89 -0.57 -5.07
C GLY A 174 -12.93 0.01 -6.04
N THR A 175 -12.71 -0.19 -7.34
CA THR A 175 -13.64 0.20 -8.40
C THR A 175 -13.66 -0.88 -9.49
N ILE A 176 -14.70 -0.90 -10.30
CA ILE A 176 -14.84 -1.75 -11.48
C ILE A 176 -14.95 -0.88 -12.75
N ALA A 177 -14.66 -1.42 -13.90
CA ALA A 177 -14.90 -0.72 -15.16
C ALA A 177 -16.40 -0.65 -15.48
N ASP A 178 -16.86 0.52 -15.92
CA ASP A 178 -18.26 0.74 -16.34
C ASP A 178 -18.59 0.20 -17.75
N GLY A 179 -17.57 -0.27 -18.48
CA GLY A 179 -17.69 -0.72 -19.87
C GLY A 179 -17.72 0.40 -20.92
N ALA A 180 -17.74 1.66 -20.51
CA ALA A 180 -17.72 2.85 -21.37
C ALA A 180 -16.38 3.59 -21.36
N GLY A 181 -15.40 3.10 -20.61
CA GLY A 181 -14.05 3.66 -20.48
C GLY A 181 -13.83 4.46 -19.20
N ASP A 182 -14.76 4.41 -18.27
CA ASP A 182 -14.65 5.01 -16.94
C ASP A 182 -14.78 3.93 -15.86
N ILE A 183 -14.82 4.35 -14.59
CA ILE A 183 -14.96 3.49 -13.42
C ILE A 183 -16.38 3.58 -12.86
N ASP A 184 -16.83 2.47 -12.26
CA ASP A 184 -18.10 2.37 -11.55
C ASP A 184 -17.87 1.79 -10.15
N VAL A 185 -18.91 1.81 -9.32
CA VAL A 185 -18.91 1.21 -7.98
C VAL A 185 -18.84 -0.30 -8.08
N MET A 186 -18.13 -0.93 -7.18
CA MET A 186 -18.15 -2.39 -7.04
C MET A 186 -19.52 -2.84 -6.52
N ALA A 187 -19.95 -4.02 -6.96
CA ALA A 187 -21.14 -4.65 -6.39
C ALA A 187 -20.93 -4.95 -4.89
N GLY A 188 -22.00 -5.03 -4.13
CA GLY A 188 -21.97 -5.52 -2.75
C GLY A 188 -21.28 -6.89 -2.68
N ASP A 189 -20.70 -7.23 -1.54
CA ASP A 189 -19.90 -8.44 -1.30
C ASP A 189 -18.63 -8.57 -2.19
N ALA A 190 -18.25 -7.54 -2.97
CA ALA A 190 -17.01 -7.59 -3.77
C ALA A 190 -15.78 -7.39 -2.89
N ASN A 191 -14.75 -8.21 -3.07
CA ASN A 191 -13.50 -8.12 -2.30
C ASN A 191 -12.71 -6.86 -2.65
N VAL A 192 -12.48 -5.97 -1.70
CA VAL A 192 -11.73 -4.71 -1.89
C VAL A 192 -10.29 -4.83 -1.40
N PHE A 193 -10.09 -5.42 -0.23
CA PHE A 193 -8.76 -5.59 0.36
C PHE A 193 -8.59 -7.02 0.85
N GLY A 194 -7.44 -7.63 0.55
CA GLY A 194 -7.15 -9.00 0.97
C GLY A 194 -5.73 -9.18 1.48
N VAL A 195 -5.57 -10.06 2.46
CA VAL A 195 -4.27 -10.57 2.93
C VAL A 195 -4.17 -12.04 2.52
N LEU A 196 -3.10 -12.38 1.79
CA LEU A 196 -2.85 -13.74 1.32
C LEU A 196 -1.71 -14.37 2.13
N GLY A 197 -1.92 -15.63 2.49
CA GLY A 197 -0.88 -16.47 3.08
C GLY A 197 -0.09 -17.26 2.03
N THR A 198 0.70 -18.21 2.50
CA THR A 198 1.49 -19.11 1.65
C THR A 198 0.61 -19.84 0.62
N GLY A 199 1.09 -19.94 -0.62
CA GLY A 199 0.34 -20.57 -1.72
C GLY A 199 -0.79 -19.69 -2.28
N ALA A 200 -0.74 -18.37 -2.04
CA ALA A 200 -1.73 -17.38 -2.50
C ALA A 200 -3.17 -17.68 -2.01
N GLN A 201 -3.30 -18.30 -0.85
CA GLN A 201 -4.60 -18.50 -0.20
C GLN A 201 -4.98 -17.24 0.57
N THR A 202 -6.18 -16.73 0.33
CA THR A 202 -6.71 -15.57 1.05
C THR A 202 -7.01 -15.93 2.51
N LYS A 203 -6.50 -15.14 3.44
CA LYS A 203 -6.63 -15.33 4.89
C LYS A 203 -7.49 -14.26 5.57
N PHE A 204 -7.62 -13.10 4.93
CA PHE A 204 -8.41 -11.99 5.44
C PHE A 204 -8.93 -11.17 4.26
N ILE A 205 -10.19 -10.74 4.33
CA ILE A 205 -10.85 -9.93 3.30
C ILE A 205 -11.63 -8.82 4.00
N VAL A 206 -11.60 -7.63 3.38
CA VAL A 206 -12.62 -6.58 3.58
C VAL A 206 -13.35 -6.43 2.27
N ASP A 207 -14.66 -6.55 2.28
CA ASP A 207 -15.49 -6.39 1.08
C ASP A 207 -16.01 -4.94 0.92
N SER A 208 -16.76 -4.71 -0.15
CA SER A 208 -17.28 -3.38 -0.50
C SER A 208 -18.38 -2.89 0.43
N ASP A 209 -19.05 -3.79 1.17
CA ASP A 209 -20.04 -3.45 2.18
C ASP A 209 -19.42 -3.14 3.55
N GLY A 210 -18.11 -3.37 3.69
CA GLY A 210 -17.34 -3.15 4.90
C GLY A 210 -17.33 -4.35 5.84
N ASP A 211 -17.80 -5.51 5.39
CA ASP A 211 -17.72 -6.73 6.17
C ASP A 211 -16.30 -7.31 6.17
N ILE A 212 -15.94 -7.96 7.27
CA ILE A 212 -14.60 -8.52 7.49
C ILE A 212 -14.71 -10.04 7.55
N HIS A 213 -13.99 -10.73 6.67
CA HIS A 213 -13.93 -12.18 6.59
C HIS A 213 -12.52 -12.68 6.90
N ALA A 214 -12.39 -13.66 7.78
CA ALA A 214 -11.12 -14.27 8.15
C ALA A 214 -11.21 -15.80 8.10
N ASP A 215 -10.18 -16.44 7.49
CA ASP A 215 -9.96 -17.88 7.50
C ASP A 215 -9.19 -18.25 8.79
N GLY A 216 -9.84 -18.20 9.91
CA GLY A 216 -9.25 -18.47 11.23
C GLY A 216 -9.93 -17.65 12.32
N SER A 217 -9.51 -17.87 13.56
CA SER A 217 -10.01 -17.12 14.70
C SER A 217 -9.47 -15.70 14.72
N LEU A 218 -10.35 -14.73 14.92
CA LEU A 218 -9.96 -13.37 15.31
C LEU A 218 -9.59 -13.42 16.79
N SER A 219 -8.32 -13.57 17.11
CA SER A 219 -7.84 -13.34 18.47
C SER A 219 -7.55 -11.85 18.64
N ALA A 220 -8.18 -11.23 19.63
CA ALA A 220 -7.79 -9.90 20.05
C ALA A 220 -6.31 -9.94 20.52
N TYR A 221 -5.55 -8.88 20.23
CA TYR A 221 -4.34 -8.57 20.98
C TYR A 221 -4.79 -8.12 22.36
N ASP A 222 -5.16 -9.11 23.20
CA ASP A 222 -5.69 -8.87 24.52
C ASP A 222 -4.62 -9.29 25.53
N GLU A 223 -4.18 -8.33 26.36
CA GLU A 223 -3.24 -8.59 27.45
C GLU A 223 -3.91 -9.35 28.61
N TYR A 224 -5.24 -9.50 28.55
CA TYR A 224 -6.05 -10.06 29.61
C TYR A 224 -6.82 -11.31 29.14
N ASP A 225 -6.98 -12.25 30.05
CA ASP A 225 -7.91 -13.38 29.89
C ASP A 225 -9.32 -12.88 30.22
N ASP A 226 -10.19 -12.77 29.21
CA ASP A 226 -11.55 -12.24 29.35
C ASP A 226 -12.39 -13.05 30.33
N ALA A 227 -12.22 -14.36 30.36
CA ALA A 227 -12.97 -15.23 31.28
C ALA A 227 -12.53 -14.96 32.74
N MET A 228 -11.24 -14.77 32.96
CA MET A 228 -10.68 -14.40 34.27
C MET A 228 -11.08 -12.98 34.69
N LEU A 229 -11.09 -12.01 33.75
CA LEU A 229 -11.57 -10.66 34.02
C LEU A 229 -13.06 -10.64 34.37
N ALA A 230 -13.89 -11.38 33.62
CA ALA A 230 -15.31 -11.50 33.90
C ALA A 230 -15.53 -12.08 35.32
N ARG A 231 -14.76 -13.09 35.70
CA ARG A 231 -14.84 -13.69 37.02
C ARG A 231 -14.33 -12.75 38.12
N ALA A 232 -13.21 -12.06 37.90
CA ALA A 232 -12.71 -11.03 38.81
C ALA A 232 -13.74 -9.93 39.07
N MET A 233 -14.43 -9.51 38.00
CA MET A 233 -15.50 -8.51 38.07
C MET A 233 -16.68 -9.02 38.94
N GLN A 234 -17.11 -10.27 38.75
CA GLN A 234 -18.15 -10.88 39.56
C GLN A 234 -17.77 -10.95 41.02
N ILE A 235 -16.54 -11.36 41.35
CA ILE A 235 -16.01 -11.41 42.71
C ILE A 235 -16.03 -10.00 43.33
N GLN A 236 -15.50 -8.99 42.62
CA GLN A 236 -15.45 -7.61 43.10
C GLN A 236 -16.84 -7.03 43.37
N LEU A 237 -17.82 -7.34 42.53
CA LEU A 237 -19.21 -6.91 42.72
C LEU A 237 -19.87 -7.65 43.91
N SER A 238 -19.50 -8.91 44.18
CA SER A 238 -20.05 -9.70 45.29
C SER A 238 -19.52 -9.27 46.66
N GLU A 239 -18.35 -8.67 46.72
CA GLU A 239 -17.74 -8.15 47.95
C GLU A 239 -18.33 -6.82 48.42
N GLN A 240 -19.37 -6.30 47.81
CA GLN A 240 -20.08 -5.10 48.23
C GLN A 240 -20.65 -5.26 49.65
N PRO A 241 -20.61 -4.20 50.49
CA PRO A 241 -21.14 -4.29 51.86
C PRO A 241 -22.58 -4.78 51.83
N LYS A 242 -22.82 -5.84 52.57
CA LYS A 242 -24.06 -6.57 52.61
C LYS A 242 -25.17 -5.71 53.17
N ASN A 243 -26.01 -5.18 52.33
CA ASN A 243 -27.38 -4.98 52.68
C ASN A 243 -28.00 -6.38 52.62
N GLU A 244 -28.47 -6.94 53.72
CA GLU A 244 -28.96 -8.33 53.85
C GLU A 244 -30.11 -8.69 52.90
N LYS A 245 -30.54 -7.78 52.08
CA LYS A 245 -31.66 -7.91 51.12
C LYS A 245 -31.24 -8.06 49.65
N VAL A 246 -29.94 -8.01 49.30
CA VAL A 246 -29.52 -8.13 47.87
C VAL A 246 -29.14 -9.59 47.59
N TYR A 247 -29.89 -10.17 46.69
CA TYR A 247 -29.76 -11.51 46.13
C TYR A 247 -28.36 -11.80 45.58
N GLY A 248 -27.81 -12.94 45.99
CA GLY A 248 -26.73 -13.58 45.25
C GLY A 248 -25.36 -13.42 45.87
N ARG A 249 -25.02 -14.21 46.88
CA ARG A 249 -23.63 -14.60 47.10
C ARG A 249 -23.19 -15.41 45.92
N ILE A 250 -22.16 -14.94 45.19
CA ILE A 250 -21.43 -15.79 44.27
C ILE A 250 -20.83 -16.93 45.10
N ILE A 251 -21.13 -18.16 44.74
CA ILE A 251 -20.51 -19.31 45.36
C ILE A 251 -19.03 -19.27 44.97
N GLN A 252 -18.16 -19.14 45.92
CA GLN A 252 -16.72 -19.26 45.69
C GLN A 252 -16.45 -20.74 45.32
N THR A 253 -15.76 -20.91 44.19
CA THR A 253 -15.31 -22.20 43.71
C THR A 253 -13.79 -22.28 43.81
N GLU A 254 -13.21 -23.47 43.68
CA GLU A 254 -11.76 -23.63 43.59
C GLU A 254 -11.14 -22.83 42.44
N PHE A 255 -11.91 -22.58 41.35
CA PHE A 255 -11.52 -21.72 40.24
C PHE A 255 -11.18 -20.31 40.66
N ASP A 256 -11.85 -19.75 41.68
CA ASP A 256 -11.63 -18.40 42.18
C ASP A 256 -10.24 -18.21 42.81
N ASN A 257 -9.60 -19.29 43.22
CA ASN A 257 -8.22 -19.28 43.73
C ASN A 257 -7.20 -19.01 42.62
N PHE A 258 -7.56 -19.20 41.33
CA PHE A 258 -6.70 -18.94 40.20
C PHE A 258 -6.92 -17.55 39.57
N VAL A 259 -7.94 -16.80 40.01
CA VAL A 259 -8.21 -15.45 39.50
C VAL A 259 -7.14 -14.51 40.02
N LYS A 260 -6.26 -14.04 39.15
CA LYS A 260 -5.13 -13.18 39.44
C LYS A 260 -5.45 -11.69 39.38
N TYR A 261 -6.58 -11.32 38.78
CA TYR A 261 -6.93 -9.94 38.53
C TYR A 261 -7.59 -9.30 39.76
N ASN A 262 -7.23 -8.06 40.01
CA ASN A 262 -7.72 -7.26 41.15
C ASN A 262 -8.48 -6.01 40.63
N LYS A 263 -8.97 -5.19 41.57
CA LYS A 263 -9.70 -3.94 41.27
C LYS A 263 -8.91 -3.03 40.32
N GLN A 264 -7.59 -2.91 40.50
CA GLN A 264 -6.77 -2.04 39.64
C GLN A 264 -6.73 -2.57 38.21
N THR A 265 -6.58 -3.89 38.03
CA THR A 265 -6.63 -4.52 36.68
C THR A 265 -7.95 -4.25 35.99
N LEU A 266 -9.08 -4.30 36.71
CA LEU A 266 -10.38 -3.98 36.13
C LEU A 266 -10.54 -2.49 35.74
N ILE A 267 -9.89 -1.60 36.48
CA ILE A 267 -9.83 -0.17 36.11
C ILE A 267 -8.95 0.03 34.88
N ASP A 268 -7.79 -0.60 34.82
CA ASP A 268 -6.83 -0.51 33.72
C ASP A 268 -7.43 -1.10 32.41
N ALA A 269 -8.20 -2.16 32.53
CA ALA A 269 -8.98 -2.75 31.42
C ALA A 269 -10.23 -1.93 31.03
N GLY A 270 -10.51 -0.82 31.70
CA GLY A 270 -11.63 0.04 31.40
C GLY A 270 -13.01 -0.54 31.77
N LEU A 271 -13.07 -1.57 32.61
CA LEU A 271 -14.31 -2.23 33.06
C LEU A 271 -14.92 -1.52 34.27
N LEU A 272 -14.07 -0.96 35.14
CA LEU A 272 -14.48 -0.13 36.26
C LEU A 272 -13.98 1.32 36.07
N GLY A 273 -14.83 2.28 36.42
CA GLY A 273 -14.41 3.67 36.52
C GLY A 273 -13.51 3.87 37.74
N LYS A 274 -12.50 4.74 37.62
CA LYS A 274 -11.65 5.12 38.74
C LYS A 274 -12.50 5.88 39.76
N PRO A 275 -12.65 5.41 41.01
CA PRO A 275 -13.42 6.13 42.03
C PRO A 275 -12.75 7.44 42.39
N THR A 276 -13.53 8.46 42.71
CA THR A 276 -13.05 9.69 43.31
C THR A 276 -12.88 9.47 44.85
N GLU A 277 -12.02 10.27 45.49
CA GLU A 277 -11.84 10.19 46.96
C GLU A 277 -13.18 10.37 47.70
N GLU A 278 -14.10 11.15 47.15
CA GLU A 278 -15.41 11.44 47.74
C GLU A 278 -16.33 10.22 47.64
N SER A 279 -16.33 9.55 46.45
CA SER A 279 -17.13 8.34 46.23
C SER A 279 -16.60 7.13 47.01
N GLU A 280 -15.30 7.06 47.30
CA GLU A 280 -14.73 6.02 48.17
C GLU A 280 -15.13 6.20 49.62
N LYS A 281 -15.18 7.44 50.12
CA LYS A 281 -15.67 7.77 51.47
C LYS A 281 -17.14 7.40 51.68
N GLU A 282 -17.94 7.49 50.62
CA GLU A 282 -19.36 7.11 50.63
C GLU A 282 -19.57 5.60 50.39
N GLY A 283 -18.49 4.81 50.24
CA GLY A 283 -18.57 3.36 50.06
C GLY A 283 -18.89 2.91 48.62
N HIS A 284 -18.83 3.83 47.66
CA HIS A 284 -18.98 3.50 46.23
C HIS A 284 -17.68 2.90 45.67
N ARG A 285 -17.74 1.75 45.04
CA ARG A 285 -16.57 0.99 44.54
C ARG A 285 -16.21 1.27 43.08
N GLY A 286 -16.79 2.29 42.47
CA GLY A 286 -16.59 2.67 41.06
C GLY A 286 -17.80 2.38 40.20
N LEU A 287 -17.89 3.07 39.09
CA LEU A 287 -18.94 2.90 38.09
C LEU A 287 -18.55 1.77 37.13
N VAL A 288 -19.48 0.85 36.88
CA VAL A 288 -19.30 -0.23 35.90
C VAL A 288 -19.44 0.34 34.48
N ASN A 289 -18.47 0.10 33.62
CA ASN A 289 -18.60 0.38 32.19
C ASN A 289 -19.40 -0.72 31.49
N VAL A 290 -20.69 -0.46 31.24
CA VAL A 290 -21.61 -1.44 30.65
C VAL A 290 -21.16 -1.89 29.26
N THR A 291 -20.65 -0.96 28.43
CA THR A 291 -20.13 -1.28 27.10
C THR A 291 -18.87 -2.15 27.18
N GLY A 292 -17.96 -1.85 28.11
CA GLY A 292 -16.79 -2.68 28.38
C GLY A 292 -17.20 -4.09 28.85
N MET A 293 -18.16 -4.18 29.74
CA MET A 293 -18.70 -5.46 30.20
C MET A 293 -19.32 -6.30 29.06
N GLN A 294 -20.03 -5.68 28.15
CA GLN A 294 -20.62 -6.39 27.02
C GLN A 294 -19.54 -6.95 26.09
N ARG A 295 -18.50 -6.18 25.82
CA ARG A 295 -17.33 -6.65 25.03
C ARG A 295 -16.61 -7.79 25.73
N LEU A 296 -16.40 -7.68 27.04
CA LEU A 296 -15.78 -8.72 27.86
C LEU A 296 -16.58 -10.02 27.81
N HIS A 297 -17.91 -9.97 27.96
CA HIS A 297 -18.77 -11.16 27.89
C HIS A 297 -18.70 -11.83 26.52
N ASN A 298 -18.68 -11.04 25.43
CA ASN A 298 -18.55 -11.59 24.09
C ASN A 298 -17.18 -12.27 23.90
N GLY A 299 -16.10 -11.64 24.37
CA GLY A 299 -14.76 -12.22 24.32
C GLY A 299 -14.68 -13.53 25.12
N ALA A 300 -15.22 -13.55 26.37
CA ALA A 300 -15.25 -14.75 27.20
C ALA A 300 -16.02 -15.92 26.54
N ILE A 301 -17.12 -15.65 25.84
CA ILE A 301 -17.87 -16.66 25.10
C ILE A 301 -17.02 -17.23 23.96
N VAL A 302 -16.31 -16.38 23.20
CA VAL A 302 -15.41 -16.80 22.12
C VAL A 302 -14.26 -17.65 22.67
N GLN A 303 -13.64 -17.24 23.77
CA GLN A 303 -12.58 -18.00 24.42
C GLN A 303 -13.07 -19.37 24.92
N GLN A 304 -14.27 -19.44 25.53
CA GLN A 304 -14.87 -20.70 25.92
C GLN A 304 -15.11 -21.63 24.73
N ARG A 305 -15.62 -21.12 23.63
CA ARG A 305 -15.80 -21.92 22.41
C ARG A 305 -14.47 -22.50 21.92
N ALA A 306 -13.41 -21.71 21.88
CA ALA A 306 -12.08 -22.15 21.46
C ALA A 306 -11.44 -23.21 22.37
N MET A 307 -11.91 -23.36 23.63
CA MET A 307 -11.47 -24.44 24.52
C MET A 307 -12.18 -25.78 24.26
N PHE A 308 -13.30 -25.78 23.53
CA PHE A 308 -14.08 -26.98 23.23
C PHE A 308 -13.89 -27.48 21.78
N GLU A 309 -13.25 -26.71 20.93
CA GLU A 309 -12.78 -27.08 19.59
C GLU A 309 -11.32 -27.55 19.62
#